data_5b972815f956e795b6193624f655ec88
#
_entry.id   5b972815f956e795b6193624f655ec88
#
_cell.length_a   1.000
_cell.length_b   1.000
_cell.length_c   1.000
_cell.angle_alpha   90.00
_cell.angle_beta   90.00
_cell.angle_gamma   90.00
#
_symmetry.space_group_name_H-M   'P 1'
#
loop_
_entity.id
_entity.type
_entity.pdbx_description
1 polymer ?
#
loop_
_entity_poly.entity_id
_entity_poly.type
_entity_poly.pdbx_seq_one_letter_code
_entity_poly.pdbx_strand_id
1 'polypeptide(L)'
;MSGVDVSNWQGTIDWTKVAASGVKFAFMKAAEGGNYTDPTYATNRKNANANGIVIGAYDFAEPSTTAGQPEAEADWFVTAATPKSGDLMPVLDLETTNGLTVAQLQDWVKRWMYRVYARTGQHATIYVSPSFWSSYMGNTAWFADNGFRVLWIAHWTSATAPSLPGSNWGAEGWTFWQYTSSGTVPGISGRVDMDRFHYADLKPYRIP
;
A
#
# COMPACT_ATOMS: atom_id res chain seq x y z
N MET A 1 -5.69 -0.42 15.16
CA MET A 1 -5.55 -1.89 14.99
C MET A 1 -4.16 -2.22 14.49
N SER A 2 -3.66 -3.44 14.74
CA SER A 2 -2.34 -3.88 14.27
C SER A 2 -2.45 -4.58 12.92
N GLY A 3 -1.49 -4.31 12.04
CA GLY A 3 -1.31 -4.94 10.74
C GLY A 3 0.14 -5.27 10.46
N VAL A 4 0.36 -5.93 9.33
CA VAL A 4 1.69 -6.21 8.76
C VAL A 4 1.64 -5.97 7.26
N ASP A 5 2.80 -5.70 6.66
CA ASP A 5 2.93 -5.84 5.22
C ASP A 5 4.00 -6.87 4.86
N VAL A 6 3.75 -7.60 3.77
CA VAL A 6 4.52 -8.78 3.39
C VAL A 6 4.64 -8.92 1.88
N SER A 7 5.68 -9.62 1.46
CA SER A 7 5.93 -10.05 0.09
C SER A 7 6.55 -11.45 0.07
N ASN A 8 7.10 -11.86 -1.04
CA ASN A 8 7.90 -13.09 -1.15
C ASN A 8 9.11 -13.12 -0.21
N TRP A 9 9.57 -11.96 0.30
CA TRP A 9 10.70 -11.87 1.23
C TRP A 9 10.45 -12.57 2.57
N GLN A 10 9.19 -12.63 3.04
CA GLN A 10 8.83 -13.33 4.27
C GLN A 10 8.70 -14.85 4.09
N GLY A 11 8.82 -15.34 2.85
CA GLY A 11 8.73 -16.77 2.56
C GLY A 11 7.38 -17.39 2.95
N THR A 12 7.42 -18.54 3.60
CA THR A 12 6.20 -19.23 4.05
C THR A 12 5.71 -18.65 5.38
N ILE A 13 4.46 -18.21 5.42
CA ILE A 13 3.82 -17.59 6.59
C ILE A 13 2.75 -18.51 7.17
N ASP A 14 2.80 -18.71 8.49
CA ASP A 14 1.74 -19.39 9.25
C ASP A 14 0.68 -18.36 9.68
N TRP A 15 -0.30 -18.14 8.82
CA TRP A 15 -1.36 -17.15 9.03
C TRP A 15 -2.25 -17.44 10.24
N THR A 16 -2.31 -18.69 10.71
CA THR A 16 -3.03 -19.04 11.95
C THR A 16 -2.34 -18.40 13.16
N LYS A 17 -1.01 -18.49 13.22
CA LYS A 17 -0.24 -17.84 14.30
C LYS A 17 -0.27 -16.32 14.17
N VAL A 18 -0.20 -15.79 12.94
CA VAL A 18 -0.31 -14.34 12.69
C VAL A 18 -1.65 -13.81 13.21
N ALA A 19 -2.76 -14.45 12.89
CA ALA A 19 -4.08 -14.05 13.39
C ALA A 19 -4.19 -14.16 14.91
N ALA A 20 -3.66 -15.23 15.50
CA ALA A 20 -3.64 -15.44 16.95
C ALA A 20 -2.80 -14.39 17.70
N SER A 21 -1.80 -13.76 17.05
CA SER A 21 -1.00 -12.68 17.62
C SER A 21 -1.73 -11.34 17.72
N GLY A 22 -2.94 -11.24 17.16
CA GLY A 22 -3.77 -10.03 17.20
C GLY A 22 -3.72 -9.16 15.95
N VAL A 23 -2.97 -9.55 14.91
CA VAL A 23 -2.96 -8.90 13.59
C VAL A 23 -4.37 -8.97 12.98
N LYS A 24 -4.87 -7.84 12.47
CA LYS A 24 -6.23 -7.71 11.92
C LYS A 24 -6.27 -7.46 10.42
N PHE A 25 -5.21 -6.91 9.87
CA PHE A 25 -5.10 -6.66 8.43
C PHE A 25 -3.67 -6.92 7.95
N ALA A 26 -3.54 -7.18 6.66
CA ALA A 26 -2.24 -7.32 6.01
C ALA A 26 -2.25 -6.70 4.62
N PHE A 27 -1.26 -5.88 4.31
CA PHE A 27 -0.94 -5.52 2.93
C PHE A 27 0.02 -6.55 2.34
N MET A 28 -0.22 -6.92 1.07
CA MET A 28 0.55 -7.97 0.41
C MET A 28 0.99 -7.49 -0.98
N LYS A 29 2.27 -7.65 -1.29
CA LYS A 29 2.76 -7.38 -2.64
C LYS A 29 2.02 -8.28 -3.63
N ALA A 30 1.36 -7.67 -4.59
CA ALA A 30 0.72 -8.40 -5.69
C ALA A 30 1.52 -8.28 -6.98
N ALA A 31 2.07 -7.08 -7.22
CA ALA A 31 2.82 -6.77 -8.43
C ALA A 31 3.99 -5.83 -8.14
N GLU A 32 4.89 -5.74 -9.11
CA GLU A 32 5.96 -4.76 -9.21
C GLU A 32 6.17 -4.43 -10.68
N GLY A 33 6.04 -3.16 -11.01
CA GLY A 33 6.10 -2.72 -12.40
C GLY A 33 5.04 -3.40 -13.28
N GLY A 34 5.29 -3.39 -14.59
CA GLY A 34 4.34 -3.89 -15.58
C GLY A 34 4.45 -5.38 -15.91
N ASN A 35 5.25 -6.19 -15.19
CA ASN A 35 5.56 -7.57 -15.61
C ASN A 35 5.91 -8.55 -14.49
N TYR A 36 5.97 -8.12 -13.24
CA TYR A 36 6.22 -9.02 -12.11
C TYR A 36 4.95 -9.23 -11.29
N THR A 37 4.69 -10.48 -10.93
CA THR A 37 3.66 -10.88 -9.96
C THR A 37 4.34 -11.58 -8.79
N ASP A 38 4.04 -11.17 -7.56
CA ASP A 38 4.62 -11.81 -6.38
C ASP A 38 4.14 -13.27 -6.29
N PRO A 39 5.06 -14.25 -6.29
CA PRO A 39 4.70 -15.68 -6.33
C PRO A 39 3.99 -16.16 -5.06
N THR A 40 4.09 -15.40 -3.96
CA THR A 40 3.44 -15.77 -2.69
C THR A 40 2.07 -15.14 -2.50
N TYR A 41 1.73 -14.12 -3.29
CA TYR A 41 0.52 -13.33 -3.12
C TYR A 41 -0.76 -14.18 -3.03
N ALA A 42 -1.00 -15.04 -4.00
CA ALA A 42 -2.22 -15.84 -4.05
C ALA A 42 -2.36 -16.77 -2.84
N THR A 43 -1.26 -17.39 -2.41
CA THR A 43 -1.22 -18.27 -1.23
C THR A 43 -1.42 -17.48 0.06
N ASN A 44 -0.72 -16.36 0.22
CA ASN A 44 -0.84 -15.49 1.39
C ASN A 44 -2.26 -14.93 1.51
N ARG A 45 -2.82 -14.40 0.42
CA ARG A 45 -4.20 -13.91 0.36
C ARG A 45 -5.21 -14.97 0.82
N LYS A 46 -5.13 -16.18 0.24
CA LYS A 46 -6.03 -17.30 0.59
C LYS A 46 -5.94 -17.63 2.07
N ASN A 47 -4.73 -17.78 2.59
CA ASN A 47 -4.51 -18.24 3.95
C ASN A 47 -4.82 -17.15 4.99
N ALA A 48 -4.50 -15.90 4.73
CA ALA A 48 -4.86 -14.77 5.60
C ALA A 48 -6.39 -14.61 5.71
N ASN A 49 -7.10 -14.63 4.57
CA ASN A 49 -8.56 -14.55 4.55
C ASN A 49 -9.21 -15.70 5.32
N ALA A 50 -8.68 -16.93 5.18
CA ALA A 50 -9.20 -18.10 5.92
C ALA A 50 -9.04 -17.95 7.44
N ASN A 51 -8.12 -17.09 7.90
CA ASN A 51 -7.89 -16.77 9.31
C ASN A 51 -8.51 -15.43 9.74
N GLY A 52 -9.39 -14.84 8.93
CA GLY A 52 -10.15 -13.63 9.27
C GLY A 52 -9.31 -12.33 9.22
N ILE A 53 -8.14 -12.36 8.60
CA ILE A 53 -7.32 -11.17 8.36
C ILE A 53 -7.83 -10.46 7.11
N VAL A 54 -8.12 -9.16 7.22
CA VAL A 54 -8.50 -8.32 6.08
C VAL A 54 -7.26 -8.03 5.24
N ILE A 55 -7.30 -8.31 3.95
CA ILE A 55 -6.14 -8.13 3.08
C ILE A 55 -6.27 -6.90 2.19
N GLY A 56 -5.14 -6.28 1.87
CA GLY A 56 -4.97 -5.30 0.81
C GLY A 56 -3.82 -5.73 -0.11
N ALA A 57 -3.93 -5.38 -1.38
CA ALA A 57 -2.89 -5.63 -2.35
C ALA A 57 -2.11 -4.36 -2.63
N TYR A 58 -0.78 -4.45 -2.77
CA TYR A 58 0.03 -3.32 -3.23
C TYR A 58 0.83 -3.65 -4.49
N ASP A 59 1.07 -2.60 -5.26
CA ASP A 59 1.96 -2.55 -6.41
C ASP A 59 3.21 -1.77 -6.05
N PHE A 60 4.37 -2.38 -6.14
CA PHE A 60 5.63 -1.66 -6.01
C PHE A 60 5.90 -0.92 -7.32
N ALA A 61 5.84 0.41 -7.26
CA ALA A 61 5.90 1.27 -8.43
C ALA A 61 7.27 1.24 -9.12
N GLU A 62 7.27 1.07 -10.43
CA GLU A 62 8.44 1.20 -11.31
C GLU A 62 8.24 2.31 -12.34
N PRO A 63 8.22 3.61 -11.92
CA PRO A 63 7.91 4.72 -12.80
C PRO A 63 8.86 4.81 -13.99
N SER A 64 8.34 5.12 -15.18
CA SER A 64 9.17 5.38 -16.35
C SER A 64 8.57 6.45 -17.26
N THR A 65 9.38 7.00 -18.17
CA THR A 65 8.94 7.95 -19.19
C THR A 65 8.36 7.27 -20.44
N THR A 66 8.30 5.94 -20.47
CA THR A 66 7.74 5.19 -21.58
C THR A 66 6.25 5.50 -21.75
N ALA A 67 5.84 5.86 -22.95
CA ALA A 67 4.45 6.19 -23.23
C ALA A 67 3.51 5.02 -22.89
N GLY A 68 2.44 5.31 -22.13
CA GLY A 68 1.45 4.32 -21.72
C GLY A 68 1.87 3.39 -20.57
N GLN A 69 3.08 3.56 -20.04
CA GLN A 69 3.61 2.66 -19.02
C GLN A 69 2.83 2.76 -17.68
N PRO A 70 2.42 3.93 -17.17
CA PRO A 70 1.64 3.99 -15.93
C PRO A 70 0.32 3.21 -16.02
N GLU A 71 -0.38 3.31 -17.14
CA GLU A 71 -1.62 2.58 -17.36
C GLU A 71 -1.40 1.07 -17.51
N ALA A 72 -0.32 0.68 -18.22
CA ALA A 72 0.04 -0.72 -18.38
C ALA A 72 0.41 -1.39 -17.05
N GLU A 73 1.16 -0.68 -16.19
CA GLU A 73 1.50 -1.15 -14.83
C GLU A 73 0.26 -1.27 -13.96
N ALA A 74 -0.61 -0.26 -13.97
CA ALA A 74 -1.89 -0.32 -13.26
C ALA A 74 -2.78 -1.49 -13.73
N ASP A 75 -2.82 -1.76 -15.04
CA ASP A 75 -3.55 -2.89 -15.61
C ASP A 75 -2.96 -4.24 -15.17
N TRP A 76 -1.64 -4.34 -15.12
CA TRP A 76 -0.94 -5.53 -14.62
C TRP A 76 -1.26 -5.76 -13.15
N PHE A 77 -1.13 -4.71 -12.32
CA PHE A 77 -1.46 -4.77 -10.90
C PHE A 77 -2.90 -5.24 -10.66
N VAL A 78 -3.88 -4.62 -11.31
CA VAL A 78 -5.29 -5.00 -11.13
C VAL A 78 -5.54 -6.46 -11.54
N THR A 79 -4.84 -6.93 -12.58
CA THR A 79 -4.93 -8.32 -13.03
C THR A 79 -4.30 -9.30 -12.04
N ALA A 80 -3.14 -8.97 -11.48
CA ALA A 80 -2.43 -9.78 -10.48
C ALA A 80 -3.17 -9.79 -9.13
N ALA A 81 -3.58 -8.61 -8.66
CA ALA A 81 -4.24 -8.43 -7.37
C ALA A 81 -5.67 -8.98 -7.34
N THR A 82 -6.39 -8.93 -8.48
CA THR A 82 -7.82 -9.30 -8.53
C THR A 82 -8.63 -8.74 -7.35
N PRO A 83 -8.67 -7.39 -7.17
CA PRO A 83 -9.34 -6.77 -6.04
C PRO A 83 -10.83 -7.11 -6.02
N LYS A 84 -11.40 -7.36 -4.84
CA LYS A 84 -12.81 -7.73 -4.70
C LYS A 84 -13.41 -7.19 -3.41
N SER A 85 -14.74 -7.24 -3.33
CA SER A 85 -15.50 -6.86 -2.15
C SER A 85 -14.91 -7.47 -0.87
N GLY A 86 -14.72 -6.63 0.12
CA GLY A 86 -14.15 -6.99 1.41
C GLY A 86 -12.64 -6.80 1.55
N ASP A 87 -11.89 -6.71 0.46
CA ASP A 87 -10.46 -6.34 0.52
C ASP A 87 -10.29 -4.87 0.91
N LEU A 88 -9.13 -4.47 1.42
CA LEU A 88 -8.75 -3.06 1.52
C LEU A 88 -8.58 -2.46 0.12
N MET A 89 -8.69 -1.14 0.04
CA MET A 89 -8.46 -0.41 -1.21
C MET A 89 -7.09 -0.76 -1.81
N PRO A 90 -6.97 -0.77 -3.16
CA PRO A 90 -5.69 -0.97 -3.85
C PRO A 90 -4.62 0.00 -3.36
N VAL A 91 -3.36 -0.39 -3.37
CA VAL A 91 -2.26 0.46 -2.89
C VAL A 91 -1.21 0.64 -3.98
N LEU A 92 -0.78 1.90 -4.16
CA LEU A 92 0.45 2.25 -4.85
C LEU A 92 1.56 2.43 -3.81
N ASP A 93 2.58 1.60 -3.88
CA ASP A 93 3.78 1.68 -3.08
C ASP A 93 4.84 2.48 -3.85
N LEU A 94 5.05 3.75 -3.43
CA LEU A 94 5.87 4.72 -4.16
C LEU A 94 7.17 5.03 -3.39
N GLU A 95 8.25 4.34 -3.78
CA GLU A 95 9.55 4.44 -3.11
C GLU A 95 10.70 4.80 -4.06
N THR A 96 10.49 4.76 -5.36
CA THR A 96 11.50 5.09 -6.36
C THR A 96 11.02 6.12 -7.36
N THR A 97 11.95 6.93 -7.85
CA THR A 97 11.69 7.90 -8.93
C THR A 97 12.09 7.38 -10.29
N ASN A 98 12.98 6.38 -10.34
CA ASN A 98 13.64 5.88 -11.54
C ASN A 98 14.18 7.02 -12.45
N GLY A 99 14.62 8.12 -11.81
CA GLY A 99 15.17 9.28 -12.50
C GLY A 99 14.14 10.26 -13.06
N LEU A 100 12.85 10.07 -12.81
CA LEU A 100 11.81 11.04 -13.20
C LEU A 100 11.96 12.33 -12.38
N THR A 101 11.72 13.46 -13.06
CA THR A 101 11.56 14.75 -12.39
C THR A 101 10.27 14.77 -11.56
N VAL A 102 10.16 15.72 -10.63
CA VAL A 102 8.94 15.89 -9.80
C VAL A 102 7.66 15.94 -10.66
N ALA A 103 7.68 16.73 -11.73
CA ALA A 103 6.51 16.87 -12.60
C ALA A 103 6.15 15.56 -13.34
N GLN A 104 7.16 14.85 -13.82
CA GLN A 104 6.98 13.56 -14.50
C GLN A 104 6.46 12.49 -13.52
N LEU A 105 7.00 12.44 -12.29
CA LEU A 105 6.56 11.49 -11.28
C LEU A 105 5.12 11.77 -10.84
N GLN A 106 4.77 13.04 -10.63
CA GLN A 106 3.39 13.40 -10.32
C GLN A 106 2.42 13.01 -11.43
N ASP A 107 2.77 13.24 -12.70
CA ASP A 107 1.95 12.82 -13.86
C ASP A 107 1.80 11.30 -13.91
N TRP A 108 2.91 10.58 -13.73
CA TRP A 108 2.93 9.13 -13.70
C TRP A 108 1.98 8.57 -12.62
N VAL A 109 2.11 9.06 -11.37
CA VAL A 109 1.26 8.63 -10.25
C VAL A 109 -0.21 8.95 -10.51
N LYS A 110 -0.53 10.14 -11.04
CA LYS A 110 -1.91 10.50 -11.41
C LYS A 110 -2.51 9.51 -12.41
N ARG A 111 -1.78 9.18 -13.45
CA ARG A 111 -2.23 8.28 -14.52
C ARG A 111 -2.45 6.87 -13.99
N TRP A 112 -1.53 6.35 -13.19
CA TRP A 112 -1.68 5.06 -12.53
C TRP A 112 -2.91 5.04 -11.62
N MET A 113 -3.09 6.03 -10.76
CA MET A 113 -4.21 6.13 -9.81
C MET A 113 -5.56 6.21 -10.54
N TYR A 114 -5.64 7.02 -11.59
CA TYR A 114 -6.87 7.11 -12.40
C TYR A 114 -7.13 5.82 -13.19
N ARG A 115 -6.09 5.13 -13.64
CA ARG A 115 -6.27 3.84 -14.32
C ARG A 115 -6.81 2.77 -13.37
N VAL A 116 -6.29 2.67 -12.17
CA VAL A 116 -6.84 1.76 -11.13
C VAL A 116 -8.29 2.13 -10.82
N TYR A 117 -8.60 3.40 -10.67
CA TYR A 117 -9.99 3.84 -10.47
C TYR A 117 -10.91 3.44 -11.64
N ALA A 118 -10.48 3.65 -12.87
CA ALA A 118 -11.25 3.26 -14.04
C ALA A 118 -11.50 1.74 -14.14
N ARG A 119 -10.57 0.93 -13.62
CA ARG A 119 -10.65 -0.53 -13.64
C ARG A 119 -11.46 -1.13 -12.47
N THR A 120 -11.46 -0.47 -11.32
CA THR A 120 -11.98 -1.02 -10.06
C THR A 120 -13.14 -0.23 -9.46
N GLY A 121 -13.33 1.01 -9.89
CA GLY A 121 -14.23 1.96 -9.24
C GLY A 121 -13.74 2.44 -7.86
N GLN A 122 -12.49 2.11 -7.48
CA GLN A 122 -11.95 2.43 -6.16
C GLN A 122 -10.77 3.39 -6.27
N HIS A 123 -10.75 4.42 -5.42
CA HIS A 123 -9.57 5.25 -5.24
C HIS A 123 -8.49 4.45 -4.53
N ALA A 124 -7.29 4.41 -5.11
CA ALA A 124 -6.19 3.70 -4.49
C ALA A 124 -5.60 4.49 -3.30
N THR A 125 -5.03 3.75 -2.36
CA THR A 125 -4.21 4.27 -1.26
C THR A 125 -2.81 4.59 -1.77
N ILE A 126 -2.17 5.62 -1.23
CA ILE A 126 -0.75 5.91 -1.47
C ILE A 126 0.05 5.46 -0.25
N TYR A 127 1.05 4.58 -0.49
CA TYR A 127 2.11 4.31 0.48
C TYR A 127 3.35 5.10 0.09
N VAL A 128 3.95 5.79 1.07
CA VAL A 128 5.12 6.63 0.86
C VAL A 128 5.78 7.02 2.18
N SER A 129 7.08 7.30 2.18
CA SER A 129 7.73 7.98 3.31
C SER A 129 7.55 9.51 3.25
N PRO A 130 7.54 10.22 4.40
CA PRO A 130 7.43 11.69 4.42
C PRO A 130 8.54 12.37 3.63
N SER A 131 9.76 11.86 3.72
CA SER A 131 10.92 12.40 3.02
C SER A 131 10.83 12.23 1.51
N PHE A 132 10.37 11.07 1.04
CA PHE A 132 10.18 10.83 -0.38
C PHE A 132 9.13 11.77 -0.96
N TRP A 133 7.97 11.90 -0.31
CA TRP A 133 6.93 12.80 -0.77
C TRP A 133 7.36 14.26 -0.84
N SER A 134 8.05 14.73 0.19
CA SER A 134 8.55 16.10 0.22
C SER A 134 9.59 16.37 -0.85
N SER A 135 10.54 15.44 -1.05
CA SER A 135 11.67 15.64 -1.96
C SER A 135 11.35 15.36 -3.42
N TYR A 136 10.57 14.31 -3.69
CA TYR A 136 10.37 13.80 -5.05
C TYR A 136 8.95 13.98 -5.59
N MET A 137 7.98 14.25 -4.71
CA MET A 137 6.63 14.61 -5.10
C MET A 137 6.34 16.11 -4.91
N GLY A 138 7.36 16.93 -4.58
CA GLY A 138 7.21 18.35 -4.37
C GLY A 138 6.24 18.71 -3.25
N ASN A 139 6.06 17.82 -2.29
CA ASN A 139 5.13 17.96 -1.16
C ASN A 139 3.70 18.35 -1.62
N THR A 140 3.26 17.83 -2.75
CA THR A 140 1.97 18.20 -3.35
C THR A 140 0.80 17.75 -2.49
N ALA A 141 -0.21 18.60 -2.37
CA ALA A 141 -1.51 18.28 -1.78
C ALA A 141 -2.53 17.77 -2.81
N TRP A 142 -2.18 17.83 -4.09
CA TRP A 142 -3.10 17.60 -5.20
C TRP A 142 -3.87 16.27 -5.08
N PHE A 143 -3.22 15.18 -4.67
CA PHE A 143 -3.85 13.86 -4.61
C PHE A 143 -4.99 13.83 -3.57
N ALA A 144 -4.72 14.30 -2.38
CA ALA A 144 -5.73 14.36 -1.33
C ALA A 144 -6.88 15.32 -1.69
N ASP A 145 -6.58 16.47 -2.33
CA ASP A 145 -7.57 17.43 -2.81
C ASP A 145 -8.47 16.85 -3.92
N ASN A 146 -7.97 15.88 -4.66
CA ASN A 146 -8.68 15.22 -5.77
C ASN A 146 -9.24 13.83 -5.41
N GLY A 147 -9.43 13.55 -4.13
CA GLY A 147 -10.16 12.38 -3.65
C GLY A 147 -9.30 11.18 -3.27
N PHE A 148 -7.98 11.21 -3.53
CA PHE A 148 -7.04 10.15 -3.10
C PHE A 148 -6.57 10.42 -1.67
N ARG A 149 -7.48 10.28 -0.70
CA ARG A 149 -7.28 10.73 0.68
C ARG A 149 -6.74 9.67 1.63
N VAL A 150 -6.65 8.42 1.20
CA VAL A 150 -6.15 7.34 2.03
C VAL A 150 -4.63 7.32 1.93
N LEU A 151 -3.97 7.59 3.06
CA LEU A 151 -2.52 7.62 3.17
C LEU A 151 -2.04 6.47 4.06
N TRP A 152 -1.12 5.66 3.54
CA TRP A 152 -0.31 4.72 4.30
C TRP A 152 1.12 5.27 4.37
N ILE A 153 1.48 5.79 5.52
CA ILE A 153 2.76 6.50 5.71
C ILE A 153 3.82 5.59 6.32
N ALA A 154 4.98 5.49 5.69
CA ALA A 154 6.15 4.82 6.24
C ALA A 154 7.00 5.82 7.02
N HIS A 155 6.96 5.75 8.32
CA HIS A 155 7.80 6.60 9.18
C HIS A 155 8.23 5.85 10.43
N TRP A 156 9.44 5.33 10.42
CA TRP A 156 10.01 4.56 11.53
C TRP A 156 10.55 5.52 12.58
N THR A 157 9.78 5.74 13.62
CA THR A 157 10.06 6.71 14.68
C THR A 157 9.56 6.21 16.02
N SER A 158 10.18 6.70 17.11
CA SER A 158 9.71 6.50 18.47
C SER A 158 8.59 7.46 18.88
N ALA A 159 8.21 8.40 18.02
CA ALA A 159 7.07 9.29 18.27
C ALA A 159 5.75 8.53 18.33
N THR A 160 4.73 9.14 18.91
CA THR A 160 3.39 8.54 19.05
C THR A 160 2.56 8.61 17.77
N ALA A 161 3.01 9.40 16.77
CA ALA A 161 2.41 9.56 15.46
C ALA A 161 3.49 9.82 14.40
N PRO A 162 3.22 9.50 13.11
CA PRO A 162 4.14 9.79 12.03
C PRO A 162 4.17 11.28 11.69
N SER A 163 5.27 11.75 11.08
CA SER A 163 5.26 13.02 10.36
C SER A 163 4.45 12.87 9.08
N LEU A 164 3.71 13.91 8.70
CA LEU A 164 2.85 13.91 7.53
C LEU A 164 3.41 14.85 6.46
N PRO A 165 3.51 14.39 5.22
CA PRO A 165 3.78 15.25 4.09
C PRO A 165 2.47 15.86 3.55
N GLY A 166 2.53 17.05 2.99
CA GLY A 166 1.31 17.77 2.59
C GLY A 166 0.45 18.18 3.79
N SER A 167 -0.71 18.72 3.56
CA SER A 167 -1.53 19.29 4.66
C SER A 167 -3.00 18.85 4.68
N ASN A 168 -3.43 17.97 3.82
CA ASN A 168 -4.86 17.70 3.58
C ASN A 168 -5.26 16.23 3.41
N TRP A 169 -4.54 15.32 4.04
CA TRP A 169 -4.82 13.89 4.03
C TRP A 169 -6.00 13.46 4.92
N GLY A 170 -7.08 14.25 4.93
CA GLY A 170 -8.22 14.05 5.82
C GLY A 170 -8.02 14.70 7.19
N ALA A 171 -9.02 14.59 8.08
CA ALA A 171 -9.03 15.25 9.37
C ALA A 171 -7.88 14.79 10.29
N GLU A 172 -7.54 13.51 10.21
CA GLU A 172 -6.54 12.85 11.08
C GLU A 172 -5.16 12.73 10.39
N GLY A 173 -5.09 13.01 9.10
CA GLY A 173 -3.87 13.09 8.30
C GLY A 173 -3.33 11.76 7.79
N TRP A 174 -3.41 10.67 8.51
CA TRP A 174 -2.97 9.35 8.06
C TRP A 174 -4.05 8.29 8.34
N THR A 175 -4.07 7.27 7.51
CA THR A 175 -5.01 6.15 7.66
C THR A 175 -4.29 4.90 8.16
N PHE A 176 -3.15 4.59 7.53
CA PHE A 176 -2.25 3.51 7.94
C PHE A 176 -0.86 4.07 8.19
N TRP A 177 -0.15 3.46 9.11
CA TRP A 177 1.22 3.85 9.47
C TRP A 177 2.10 2.62 9.62
N GLN A 178 3.07 2.45 8.71
CA GLN A 178 4.17 1.52 8.87
C GLN A 178 5.18 2.16 9.82
N TYR A 179 5.20 1.66 11.06
CA TYR A 179 5.97 2.30 12.14
C TYR A 179 7.33 1.64 12.39
N THR A 180 7.59 0.47 11.83
CA THR A 180 8.88 -0.24 11.88
C THR A 180 9.00 -1.26 10.75
N SER A 181 10.23 -1.48 10.28
CA SER A 181 10.60 -2.55 9.34
C SER A 181 11.32 -3.70 10.04
N SER A 182 11.30 -3.75 11.35
CA SER A 182 12.06 -4.74 12.12
C SER A 182 11.24 -5.41 13.22
N GLY A 183 9.92 -5.51 13.00
CA GLY A 183 9.02 -6.19 13.89
C GLY A 183 9.21 -7.71 13.91
N THR A 184 8.60 -8.36 14.90
CA THR A 184 8.53 -9.82 15.01
C THR A 184 7.10 -10.21 15.28
N VAL A 185 6.57 -11.11 14.46
CA VAL A 185 5.20 -11.62 14.57
C VAL A 185 5.22 -13.15 14.55
N PRO A 186 4.59 -13.83 15.51
CA PRO A 186 4.45 -15.28 15.48
C PRO A 186 3.86 -15.76 14.15
N GLY A 187 4.52 -16.69 13.49
CA GLY A 187 4.10 -17.19 12.17
C GLY A 187 4.85 -16.61 11.00
N ILE A 188 5.65 -15.55 11.19
CA ILE A 188 6.53 -14.97 10.19
C ILE A 188 7.97 -15.17 10.64
N SER A 189 8.81 -15.72 9.76
CA SER A 189 10.24 -15.91 10.04
C SER A 189 11.02 -14.63 9.78
N GLY A 190 11.89 -14.25 10.71
CA GLY A 190 12.71 -13.04 10.57
C GLY A 190 11.96 -11.75 10.89
N ARG A 191 12.36 -10.68 10.22
CA ARG A 191 11.76 -9.35 10.41
C ARG A 191 10.57 -9.17 9.51
N VAL A 192 9.62 -8.37 9.97
CA VAL A 192 8.44 -7.99 9.21
C VAL A 192 8.08 -6.54 9.48
N ASP A 193 7.57 -5.87 8.47
CA ASP A 193 7.02 -4.54 8.56
C ASP A 193 5.72 -4.56 9.35
N MET A 194 5.58 -3.62 10.29
CA MET A 194 4.41 -3.56 11.16
C MET A 194 3.66 -2.27 11.00
N ASP A 195 2.34 -2.40 10.92
CA ASP A 195 1.42 -1.33 10.65
C ASP A 195 0.47 -1.05 11.79
N ARG A 196 0.02 0.20 11.83
CA ARG A 196 -1.10 0.66 12.64
C ARG A 196 -2.17 1.23 11.74
N PHE A 197 -3.40 0.85 11.98
CA PHE A 197 -4.55 1.53 11.43
C PHE A 197 -5.09 2.54 12.45
N HIS A 198 -5.35 3.75 12.00
CA HIS A 198 -5.68 4.89 12.85
C HIS A 198 -7.04 4.75 13.54
N TYR A 199 -8.04 4.28 12.80
CA TYR A 199 -9.43 4.29 13.25
C TYR A 199 -9.86 2.97 13.92
N ALA A 200 -11.12 2.94 14.39
CA ALA A 200 -11.68 1.76 15.04
C ALA A 200 -12.28 0.73 14.07
N ASP A 201 -12.65 1.14 12.85
CA ASP A 201 -13.34 0.29 11.87
C ASP A 201 -12.69 0.38 10.49
N LEU A 202 -12.27 -0.75 9.94
CA LEU A 202 -11.70 -0.88 8.59
C LEU A 202 -12.74 -0.77 7.48
N LYS A 203 -14.04 -0.92 7.78
CA LYS A 203 -15.11 -1.03 6.78
C LYS A 203 -15.11 0.13 5.77
N PRO A 204 -14.93 1.42 6.16
CA PRO A 204 -14.90 2.53 5.20
C PRO A 204 -13.72 2.49 4.21
N TYR A 205 -12.70 1.69 4.49
CA TYR A 205 -11.47 1.56 3.71
C TYR A 205 -11.39 0.26 2.93
N ARG A 206 -12.51 -0.48 2.87
CA ARG A 206 -12.65 -1.73 2.13
C ARG A 206 -13.45 -1.50 0.85
N ILE A 207 -13.14 -2.31 -0.14
CA ILE A 207 -13.94 -2.39 -1.37
C ILE A 207 -15.35 -2.86 -1.01
N PRO A 208 -16.41 -2.13 -1.41
CA PRO A 208 -17.79 -2.45 -1.08
C PRO A 208 -18.27 -3.78 -1.68
#